data_9de5605bc2b340578302fcae3b276345
#
_entry.id   9de5605bc2b340578302fcae3b276345
#
_cell.length_a   1.000
_cell.length_b   1.000
_cell.length_c   1.000
_cell.angle_alpha   90.00
_cell.angle_beta   90.00
_cell.angle_gamma   90.00
#
_symmetry.space_group_name_H-M   'P 1'
#
loop_
_entity.id
_entity.type
_entity.pdbx_description
1 polymer ?
#
loop_
_entity_poly.entity_id
_entity_poly.type
_entity_poly.pdbx_seq_one_letter_code
_entity_poly.pdbx_strand_id
1 'polypeptide(L)'
;LGADMAGNAFGAGVRAEVLWMDESSEGRGNDFVRYILGMDYQISAELYVLMEYFRNGEGAARTRDYDLGRLYLGEIVQLARSYLYLGGGYQLHPLLYATGGVNFNLNDNSLFVQASALWSTGDNSAVHVGTLLPVADTGDEYWYYPASVYVRGEFHF
;
A
#
# COMPACT_ATOMS: atom_id res chain seq x y z
N LEU A 1 14.50 11.35 12.76
CA LEU A 1 15.67 10.53 12.46
C LEU A 1 15.21 9.26 11.72
N GLY A 2 15.93 8.90 10.62
CA GLY A 2 15.56 7.72 9.83
C GLY A 2 16.78 6.90 9.43
N ALA A 3 16.54 5.64 9.10
CA ALA A 3 17.50 4.73 8.51
C ALA A 3 16.78 3.75 7.59
N ASP A 4 17.45 3.34 6.53
CA ASP A 4 16.95 2.35 5.58
C ASP A 4 18.05 1.34 5.23
N MET A 5 17.62 0.17 4.80
CA MET A 5 18.47 -0.88 4.25
C MET A 5 17.74 -1.68 3.18
N ALA A 6 18.47 -2.09 2.15
CA ALA A 6 17.99 -2.97 1.11
C ALA A 6 19.09 -3.99 0.74
N GLY A 7 18.67 -5.18 0.35
CA GLY A 7 19.60 -6.25 0.00
C GLY A 7 18.89 -7.43 -0.63
N ASN A 8 19.64 -8.52 -0.84
CA ASN A 8 19.13 -9.79 -1.34
C ASN A 8 19.41 -10.91 -0.34
N ALA A 9 18.42 -11.72 -0.05
CA ALA A 9 18.54 -12.91 0.77
C ALA A 9 17.80 -14.07 0.11
N PHE A 10 18.51 -15.19 -0.14
CA PHE A 10 17.95 -16.42 -0.76
C PHE A 10 17.23 -16.18 -2.10
N GLY A 11 17.69 -15.20 -2.87
CA GLY A 11 17.09 -14.82 -4.16
C GLY A 11 15.89 -13.86 -4.06
N ALA A 12 15.47 -13.51 -2.85
CA ALA A 12 14.46 -12.50 -2.61
C ALA A 12 15.11 -11.12 -2.38
N GLY A 13 14.50 -10.07 -2.89
CA GLY A 13 14.75 -8.71 -2.46
C GLY A 13 14.21 -8.51 -1.05
N VAL A 14 14.99 -7.91 -0.15
CA VAL A 14 14.54 -7.55 1.19
C VAL A 14 14.85 -6.10 1.47
N ARG A 15 13.92 -5.41 2.14
CA ARG A 15 14.08 -4.00 2.51
C ARG A 15 13.51 -3.73 3.90
N ALA A 16 14.13 -2.80 4.58
CA ALA A 16 13.62 -2.28 5.86
C ALA A 16 13.86 -0.79 5.91
N GLU A 17 12.89 -0.07 6.42
CA GLU A 17 12.99 1.37 6.69
C GLU A 17 12.44 1.63 8.09
N VAL A 18 13.09 2.51 8.84
CA VAL A 18 12.62 2.97 10.15
C VAL A 18 12.74 4.48 10.23
N LEU A 19 11.69 5.10 10.73
CA LEU A 19 11.60 6.54 10.96
C LEU A 19 11.17 6.80 12.41
N TRP A 20 11.98 7.53 13.15
CA TRP A 20 11.61 8.07 14.46
C TRP A 20 11.23 9.55 14.31
N MET A 21 10.04 9.88 14.80
CA MET A 21 9.45 11.22 14.79
C MET A 21 9.40 11.75 16.21
N ASP A 22 9.98 12.94 16.41
CA ASP A 22 9.96 13.69 17.66
C ASP A 22 8.88 14.78 17.54
N GLU A 23 7.68 14.49 17.99
CA GLU A 23 6.57 15.46 18.02
C GLU A 23 6.43 16.13 19.38
N SER A 24 7.00 15.54 20.43
CA SER A 24 6.97 16.11 21.77
C SER A 24 7.70 17.44 21.86
N SER A 25 8.81 17.59 21.14
CA SER A 25 9.59 18.82 21.06
C SER A 25 8.83 19.99 20.39
N GLU A 26 7.85 19.68 19.52
CA GLU A 26 6.99 20.65 18.85
C GLU A 26 5.65 20.88 19.57
N GLY A 27 5.40 20.17 20.67
CA GLY A 27 4.14 20.25 21.43
C GLY A 27 2.92 19.68 20.71
N ARG A 28 3.16 18.85 19.68
CA ARG A 28 2.10 18.29 18.83
C ARG A 28 1.63 16.90 19.24
N GLY A 29 2.37 16.20 20.09
CA GLY A 29 2.01 14.84 20.49
C GLY A 29 3.12 14.10 21.22
N ASN A 30 3.11 12.78 21.13
CA ASN A 30 4.16 11.92 21.67
C ASN A 30 5.08 11.46 20.53
N ASP A 31 6.33 11.20 20.87
CA ASP A 31 7.27 10.58 19.94
C ASP A 31 6.76 9.21 19.49
N PHE A 32 6.98 8.90 18.24
CA PHE A 32 6.61 7.60 17.70
C PHE A 32 7.61 7.08 16.67
N VAL A 33 7.52 5.79 16.41
CA VAL A 33 8.34 5.09 15.39
C VAL A 33 7.42 4.55 14.31
N ARG A 34 7.77 4.82 13.06
CA ARG A 34 7.22 4.15 11.88
C ARG A 34 8.28 3.22 11.31
N TYR A 35 7.88 2.05 10.85
CA TYR A 35 8.79 1.20 10.09
C TYR A 35 8.07 0.35 9.05
N ILE A 36 8.80 0.02 8.00
CA ILE A 36 8.39 -0.85 6.90
C ILE A 36 9.38 -2.02 6.83
N LEU A 37 8.85 -3.23 6.68
CA LEU A 37 9.62 -4.44 6.37
C LEU A 37 9.03 -5.03 5.10
N GLY A 38 9.82 -5.13 4.05
CA GLY A 38 9.37 -5.61 2.74
C GLY A 38 10.22 -6.76 2.23
N MET A 39 9.56 -7.64 1.50
CA MET A 39 10.19 -8.72 0.74
C MET A 39 9.50 -8.86 -0.61
N ASP A 40 10.28 -9.08 -1.66
CA ASP A 40 9.78 -9.35 -2.99
C ASP A 40 10.54 -10.49 -3.64
N TYR A 41 9.88 -11.20 -4.56
CA TYR A 41 10.44 -12.35 -5.22
C TYR A 41 9.90 -12.52 -6.65
N GLN A 42 10.82 -12.79 -7.58
CA GLN A 42 10.47 -13.19 -8.94
C GLN A 42 10.30 -14.71 -8.96
N ILE A 43 9.05 -15.19 -8.98
CA ILE A 43 8.72 -16.63 -8.96
C ILE A 43 9.01 -17.28 -10.32
N SER A 44 8.65 -16.60 -11.42
CA SER A 44 8.96 -17.01 -12.79
C SER A 44 9.27 -15.77 -13.64
N ALA A 45 9.56 -15.96 -14.93
CA ALA A 45 9.75 -14.85 -15.84
C ALA A 45 8.52 -13.92 -15.91
N GLU A 46 7.34 -14.47 -15.67
CA GLU A 46 6.05 -13.78 -15.77
C GLU A 46 5.48 -13.34 -14.43
N LEU A 47 5.85 -14.00 -13.30
CA LEU A 47 5.21 -13.81 -12.00
C LEU A 47 6.15 -13.17 -10.98
N TYR A 48 5.81 -11.97 -10.55
CA TYR A 48 6.42 -11.23 -9.45
C TYR A 48 5.47 -11.11 -8.28
N VAL A 49 5.95 -11.29 -7.06
CA VAL A 49 5.17 -11.13 -5.83
C VAL A 49 5.92 -10.28 -4.82
N LEU A 50 5.16 -9.60 -3.97
CA LEU A 50 5.73 -8.82 -2.87
C LEU A 50 4.84 -8.88 -1.63
N MET A 51 5.48 -8.74 -0.48
CA MET A 51 4.85 -8.63 0.82
C MET A 51 5.51 -7.48 1.60
N GLU A 52 4.70 -6.69 2.27
CA GLU A 52 5.19 -5.57 3.06
C GLU A 52 4.38 -5.42 4.34
N TYR A 53 5.08 -5.37 5.47
CA TYR A 53 4.50 -5.03 6.76
C TYR A 53 4.85 -3.58 7.09
N PHE A 54 3.82 -2.79 7.40
CA PHE A 54 3.97 -1.41 7.85
C PHE A 54 3.47 -1.24 9.28
N ARG A 55 4.32 -0.65 10.11
CA ARG A 55 3.99 -0.21 11.46
C ARG A 55 3.92 1.30 11.50
N ASN A 56 2.75 1.83 11.77
CA ASN A 56 2.48 3.24 12.01
C ASN A 56 2.41 3.50 13.51
N GLY A 57 3.48 4.00 14.12
CA GLY A 57 3.53 4.24 15.57
C GLY A 57 2.53 5.28 16.06
N GLU A 58 2.16 6.24 15.20
CA GLU A 58 1.15 7.27 15.47
C GLU A 58 -0.29 6.70 15.42
N GLY A 59 -0.49 5.64 14.66
CA GLY A 59 -1.81 5.06 14.44
C GLY A 59 -2.41 4.40 15.68
N ALA A 60 -3.72 4.29 15.69
CA ALA A 60 -4.48 3.68 16.76
C ALA A 60 -4.53 2.15 16.65
N ALA A 61 -4.60 1.47 17.79
CA ALA A 61 -4.71 0.01 17.86
C ALA A 61 -6.17 -0.48 17.85
N ARG A 62 -7.13 0.41 17.98
CA ARG A 62 -8.56 0.09 18.07
C ARG A 62 -9.36 1.13 17.30
N THR A 63 -10.42 0.70 16.62
CA THR A 63 -11.31 1.56 15.82
C THR A 63 -11.88 2.75 16.59
N ARG A 64 -12.24 2.55 17.86
CA ARG A 64 -12.76 3.63 18.72
C ARG A 64 -11.79 4.78 18.98
N ASP A 65 -10.50 4.53 18.77
CA ASP A 65 -9.41 5.48 19.00
C ASP A 65 -8.94 6.12 17.66
N TYR A 66 -9.63 5.86 16.54
CA TYR A 66 -9.33 6.42 15.23
C TYR A 66 -9.60 7.93 15.21
N ASP A 67 -8.60 8.69 14.81
CA ASP A 67 -8.72 10.15 14.67
C ASP A 67 -9.17 10.53 13.24
N LEU A 68 -10.48 10.41 13.02
CA LEU A 68 -11.09 10.79 11.75
C LEU A 68 -10.96 12.28 11.45
N GLY A 69 -10.84 13.12 12.49
CA GLY A 69 -10.64 14.56 12.32
C GLY A 69 -9.31 14.86 11.64
N ARG A 70 -8.22 14.27 12.13
CA ARG A 70 -6.89 14.42 11.51
C ARG A 70 -6.80 13.81 10.12
N LEU A 71 -7.47 12.67 9.87
CA LEU A 71 -7.56 12.09 8.55
C LEU A 71 -8.27 13.05 7.56
N TYR A 72 -9.41 13.61 7.98
CA TYR A 72 -10.17 14.54 7.14
C TYR A 72 -9.43 15.85 6.85
N LEU A 73 -8.63 16.32 7.80
CA LEU A 73 -7.76 17.49 7.63
C LEU A 73 -6.49 17.20 6.81
N GLY A 74 -6.23 15.94 6.46
CA GLY A 74 -5.03 15.53 5.73
C GLY A 74 -3.74 15.55 6.56
N GLU A 75 -3.85 15.60 7.88
CA GLU A 75 -2.70 15.58 8.80
C GLU A 75 -2.11 14.16 8.92
N ILE A 76 -2.95 13.15 8.78
CA ILE A 76 -2.56 11.73 8.73
C ILE A 76 -3.18 11.08 7.50
N VAL A 77 -2.57 10.02 7.00
CA VAL A 77 -3.05 9.27 5.83
C VAL A 77 -3.57 7.88 6.19
N GLN A 78 -3.32 7.43 7.41
CA GLN A 78 -3.67 6.09 7.90
C GLN A 78 -4.08 6.16 9.37
N LEU A 79 -5.19 5.50 9.70
CA LEU A 79 -5.78 5.53 11.05
C LEU A 79 -5.19 4.45 11.96
N ALA A 80 -4.94 3.27 11.41
CA ALA A 80 -4.50 2.12 12.17
C ALA A 80 -2.99 2.11 12.40
N ARG A 81 -2.59 1.20 13.30
CA ARG A 81 -1.20 1.03 13.70
C ARG A 81 -0.44 0.03 12.88
N SER A 82 -1.09 -0.99 12.31
CA SER A 82 -0.40 -2.09 11.64
C SER A 82 -1.12 -2.50 10.38
N TYR A 83 -0.34 -2.65 9.31
CA TYR A 83 -0.84 -3.04 8.00
C TYR A 83 0.03 -4.13 7.40
N LEU A 84 -0.59 -5.00 6.61
CA LEU A 84 0.10 -5.97 5.78
C LEU A 84 -0.35 -5.80 4.33
N TYR A 85 0.58 -5.51 3.45
CA TYR A 85 0.33 -5.51 2.01
C TYR A 85 0.83 -6.79 1.38
N LEU A 86 -0.02 -7.41 0.58
CA LEU A 86 0.34 -8.52 -0.30
C LEU A 86 -0.01 -8.11 -1.72
N GLY A 87 0.94 -8.23 -2.63
CA GLY A 87 0.72 -7.83 -4.02
C GLY A 87 1.60 -8.56 -5.00
N GLY A 88 1.37 -8.28 -6.27
CA GLY A 88 2.19 -8.85 -7.33
C GLY A 88 1.73 -8.45 -8.72
N GLY A 89 2.46 -8.94 -9.71
CA GLY A 89 2.17 -8.74 -11.11
C GLY A 89 2.41 -9.99 -11.93
N TYR A 90 1.61 -10.17 -12.95
CA TYR A 90 1.67 -11.30 -13.84
C TYR A 90 1.58 -10.88 -15.31
N GLN A 91 2.55 -11.36 -16.11
CA GLN A 91 2.55 -11.15 -17.55
C GLN A 91 1.66 -12.20 -18.21
N LEU A 92 0.38 -11.84 -18.43
CA LEU A 92 -0.62 -12.70 -19.06
C LEU A 92 -0.32 -12.97 -20.55
N HIS A 93 0.22 -11.97 -21.23
CA HIS A 93 0.61 -11.98 -22.64
C HIS A 93 1.72 -10.94 -22.83
N PRO A 94 2.61 -11.03 -23.84
CA PRO A 94 3.63 -9.99 -24.06
C PRO A 94 3.11 -8.54 -24.13
N LEU A 95 1.84 -8.37 -24.48
CA LEU A 95 1.16 -7.07 -24.54
C LEU A 95 0.21 -6.82 -23.39
N LEU A 96 0.05 -7.75 -22.42
CA LEU A 96 -0.92 -7.65 -21.34
C LEU A 96 -0.29 -8.02 -20.00
N TYR A 97 -0.16 -7.02 -19.12
CA TYR A 97 0.34 -7.18 -17.77
C TYR A 97 -0.75 -6.88 -16.74
N ALA A 98 -0.97 -7.78 -15.81
CA ALA A 98 -1.92 -7.60 -14.73
C ALA A 98 -1.18 -7.39 -13.40
N THR A 99 -1.70 -6.49 -12.55
CA THR A 99 -1.24 -6.33 -11.18
C THR A 99 -2.40 -6.44 -10.22
N GLY A 100 -2.10 -6.87 -9.01
CA GLY A 100 -3.09 -6.90 -7.95
C GLY A 100 -2.43 -6.82 -6.59
N GLY A 101 -3.19 -6.38 -5.60
CA GLY A 101 -2.73 -6.33 -4.23
C GLY A 101 -3.86 -6.09 -3.25
N VAL A 102 -3.59 -6.45 -2.01
CA VAL A 102 -4.50 -6.25 -0.90
C VAL A 102 -3.73 -5.63 0.25
N ASN A 103 -4.21 -4.52 0.75
CA ASN A 103 -3.74 -3.93 1.99
C ASN A 103 -4.70 -4.31 3.11
N PHE A 104 -4.18 -5.07 4.08
CA PHE A 104 -4.91 -5.51 5.27
C PHE A 104 -4.65 -4.53 6.41
N ASN A 105 -5.68 -3.96 6.98
CA ASN A 105 -5.60 -3.32 8.27
C ASN A 105 -5.69 -4.40 9.35
N LEU A 106 -4.58 -4.65 10.06
CA LEU A 106 -4.49 -5.70 11.07
C LEU A 106 -5.13 -5.32 12.42
N ASN A 107 -5.68 -4.12 12.54
CA ASN A 107 -6.30 -3.63 13.77
C ASN A 107 -7.83 -3.74 13.73
N ASP A 108 -8.45 -3.64 12.56
CA ASP A 108 -9.91 -3.73 12.37
C ASP A 108 -10.33 -4.81 11.37
N ASN A 109 -9.37 -5.49 10.72
CA ASN A 109 -9.55 -6.50 9.69
C ASN A 109 -10.17 -5.99 8.37
N SER A 110 -10.28 -4.69 8.16
CA SER A 110 -10.68 -4.14 6.88
C SER A 110 -9.60 -4.35 5.81
N LEU A 111 -10.02 -4.39 4.55
CA LEU A 111 -9.17 -4.64 3.40
C LEU A 111 -9.32 -3.51 2.38
N PHE A 112 -8.24 -3.21 1.69
CA PHE A 112 -8.28 -2.38 0.50
C PHE A 112 -7.68 -3.15 -0.67
N VAL A 113 -8.52 -3.59 -1.59
CA VAL A 113 -8.14 -4.38 -2.76
C VAL A 113 -7.89 -3.46 -3.94
N GLN A 114 -6.78 -3.66 -4.62
CA GLN A 114 -6.46 -3.01 -5.88
C GLN A 114 -6.15 -4.04 -6.95
N ALA A 115 -6.65 -3.83 -8.16
CA ALA A 115 -6.31 -4.64 -9.31
C ALA A 115 -6.23 -3.76 -10.55
N SER A 116 -5.30 -4.06 -11.45
CA SER A 116 -5.20 -3.35 -12.72
C SER A 116 -4.65 -4.24 -13.81
N ALA A 117 -4.94 -3.85 -15.06
CA ALA A 117 -4.37 -4.41 -16.26
C ALA A 117 -3.84 -3.30 -17.17
N LEU A 118 -2.65 -3.50 -17.70
CA LEU A 118 -2.02 -2.68 -18.72
C LEU A 118 -2.02 -3.47 -20.02
N TRP A 119 -2.63 -2.91 -21.05
CA TRP A 119 -2.63 -3.47 -22.40
C TRP A 119 -1.91 -2.53 -23.36
N SER A 120 -0.78 -3.00 -23.93
CA SER A 120 -0.09 -2.32 -25.03
C SER A 120 -0.87 -2.52 -26.31
N THR A 121 -1.53 -1.47 -26.80
CA THR A 121 -2.41 -1.51 -27.98
C THR A 121 -1.67 -1.22 -29.29
N GLY A 122 -0.44 -0.76 -29.19
CA GLY A 122 0.46 -0.47 -30.34
C GLY A 122 1.84 -0.05 -29.83
N ASP A 123 2.76 0.24 -30.75
CA ASP A 123 4.15 0.57 -30.41
C ASP A 123 4.27 1.79 -29.47
N ASN A 124 3.36 2.73 -29.61
CA ASN A 124 3.36 3.98 -28.84
C ASN A 124 2.05 4.23 -28.09
N SER A 125 1.27 3.18 -27.81
CA SER A 125 -0.02 3.34 -27.13
C SER A 125 -0.30 2.21 -26.14
N ALA A 126 -0.92 2.57 -25.02
CA ALA A 126 -1.36 1.64 -24.02
C ALA A 126 -2.67 2.07 -23.37
N VAL A 127 -3.40 1.09 -22.86
CA VAL A 127 -4.62 1.30 -22.06
C VAL A 127 -4.43 0.66 -20.69
N HIS A 128 -4.69 1.43 -19.65
CA HIS A 128 -4.76 0.95 -18.27
C HIS A 128 -6.22 0.89 -17.83
N VAL A 129 -6.59 -0.23 -17.23
CA VAL A 129 -7.88 -0.39 -16.53
C VAL A 129 -7.59 -0.84 -15.11
N GLY A 130 -8.25 -0.27 -14.13
CA GLY A 130 -8.05 -0.70 -12.75
C GLY A 130 -9.23 -0.40 -11.86
N THR A 131 -9.19 -1.03 -10.69
CA THR A 131 -10.21 -0.88 -9.65
C THR A 131 -9.57 -0.80 -8.27
N LEU A 132 -10.23 -0.04 -7.40
CA LEU A 132 -9.93 0.09 -5.98
C LEU A 132 -11.21 -0.23 -5.21
N LEU A 133 -11.16 -1.25 -4.36
CA LEU A 133 -12.31 -1.79 -3.66
C LEU A 133 -12.03 -1.87 -2.16
N PRO A 134 -12.65 -1.03 -1.33
CA PRO A 134 -12.67 -1.20 0.10
C PRO A 134 -13.61 -2.36 0.49
N VAL A 135 -13.20 -3.13 1.49
CA VAL A 135 -14.00 -4.17 2.14
C VAL A 135 -13.90 -3.93 3.63
N ALA A 136 -14.96 -3.42 4.23
CA ALA A 136 -14.95 -2.95 5.61
C ALA A 136 -16.36 -2.90 6.20
N ASP A 137 -16.46 -3.08 7.51
CA ASP A 137 -17.66 -2.82 8.27
C ASP A 137 -17.75 -1.35 8.69
N THR A 138 -18.93 -0.91 9.10
CA THR A 138 -19.15 0.48 9.53
C THR A 138 -18.25 0.85 10.70
N GLY A 139 -17.43 1.88 10.50
CA GLY A 139 -16.49 2.38 11.50
C GLY A 139 -15.06 1.87 11.35
N ASP A 140 -14.82 0.90 10.49
CA ASP A 140 -13.47 0.49 10.11
C ASP A 140 -12.80 1.55 9.22
N GLU A 141 -11.47 1.50 9.10
CA GLU A 141 -10.72 2.50 8.34
C GLU A 141 -11.17 2.57 6.89
N TYR A 142 -11.23 1.43 6.17
CA TYR A 142 -11.56 1.44 4.74
C TYR A 142 -13.04 1.66 4.43
N TRP A 143 -13.94 1.69 5.43
CA TRP A 143 -15.32 2.13 5.26
C TRP A 143 -15.44 3.54 4.68
N TYR A 144 -14.49 4.42 5.00
CA TYR A 144 -14.48 5.83 4.56
C TYR A 144 -13.91 6.02 3.15
N TYR A 145 -13.43 4.98 2.49
CA TYR A 145 -12.84 5.06 1.17
C TYR A 145 -13.85 4.65 0.09
N PRO A 146 -13.97 5.41 -1.02
CA PRO A 146 -14.88 5.05 -2.10
C PRO A 146 -14.32 3.89 -2.94
N ALA A 147 -15.19 2.98 -3.35
CA ALA A 147 -14.88 2.07 -4.44
C ALA A 147 -14.76 2.87 -5.75
N SER A 148 -13.78 2.54 -6.57
CA SER A 148 -13.54 3.23 -7.84
C SER A 148 -13.08 2.28 -8.94
N VAL A 149 -13.40 2.65 -10.18
CA VAL A 149 -12.89 2.04 -11.40
C VAL A 149 -12.32 3.16 -12.26
N TYR A 150 -11.19 2.92 -12.90
CA TYR A 150 -10.57 3.91 -13.80
C TYR A 150 -10.12 3.27 -15.11
N VAL A 151 -10.10 4.10 -16.15
CA VAL A 151 -9.50 3.78 -17.44
C VAL A 151 -8.61 4.95 -17.83
N ARG A 152 -7.38 4.66 -18.26
CA ARG A 152 -6.38 5.65 -18.70
C ARG A 152 -5.79 5.21 -20.03
N GLY A 153 -5.80 6.09 -21.03
CA GLY A 153 -5.06 5.93 -22.27
C GLY A 153 -3.71 6.65 -22.22
N GLU A 154 -2.66 6.02 -22.73
CA GLU A 154 -1.33 6.61 -22.90
C GLU A 154 -0.93 6.60 -24.36
N PHE A 155 -0.35 7.72 -24.82
CA PHE A 155 0.19 7.88 -26.16
C PHE A 155 1.55 8.58 -26.09
N HIS A 156 2.56 7.98 -26.72
CA HIS A 156 3.91 8.54 -26.82
C HIS A 156 4.18 8.94 -28.28
N PHE A 157 4.69 10.15 -28.52
CA PHE A 157 5.01 10.70 -29.85
C PHE A 157 6.35 11.44 -29.84
#